data_86ebb5960f9e884451e37360f8c5f6f2
#
_entry.id   86ebb5960f9e884451e37360f8c5f6f2
#
_cell.length_a   1.000
_cell.length_b   1.000
_cell.length_c   1.000
_cell.angle_alpha   90.00
_cell.angle_beta   90.00
_cell.angle_gamma   90.00
#
_symmetry.space_group_name_H-M   'P 1'
#
loop_
_entity.id
_entity.type
_entity.pdbx_description
1 polymer ?
#
loop_
_entity_poly.entity_id
_entity_poly.type
_entity_poly.pdbx_seq_one_letter_code
_entity_poly.pdbx_strand_id
1 'polypeptide(L)'
;LDILTFCEKQQLNAYIYAPKVDPYHRAKWREPYPPNKMTELAHLIQTARLQGVRFVFAVSPGLDIHFTGFAGYKDKLAMEKKLSAMYDLGVRDFAIFFDDIKEKDGKGQADFLNWLNDHFIKVHPDISPLITVPTEYFYQDMQENGILKPYSHDFAAALESDILVLYTGNQVVSDGITDAELAAADHLYGRNLGIWWNYPVTDYMENKLALGPVENLPHKAQMPAIFFNPMKHEQLSKIALPTGADYALDPFSYDPQQSWEKAIETYDSAARTVPIRRTFTLIR
;
A
#
# COMPACT_ATOMS: atom_id res chain seq x y z
N LEU A 1 -16.63 4.66 -4.88
CA LEU A 1 -17.44 3.43 -5.01
C LEU A 1 -17.10 2.66 -6.29
N ASP A 2 -16.93 3.35 -7.39
CA ASP A 2 -16.62 2.75 -8.70
C ASP A 2 -15.31 1.94 -8.69
N ILE A 3 -14.29 2.41 -7.97
CA ILE A 3 -13.02 1.68 -7.82
C ILE A 3 -13.19 0.33 -7.10
N LEU A 4 -14.07 0.23 -6.11
CA LEU A 4 -14.29 -1.02 -5.39
C LEU A 4 -14.96 -2.08 -6.27
N THR A 5 -15.95 -1.66 -7.08
CA THR A 5 -16.56 -2.54 -8.09
C THR A 5 -15.55 -2.94 -9.17
N PHE A 6 -14.64 -2.05 -9.54
CA PHE A 6 -13.55 -2.36 -10.44
C PHE A 6 -12.59 -3.39 -9.83
N CYS A 7 -12.18 -3.21 -8.57
CA CYS A 7 -11.32 -4.17 -7.86
C CYS A 7 -11.93 -5.58 -7.85
N GLU A 8 -13.21 -5.69 -7.53
CA GLU A 8 -13.92 -6.98 -7.56
C GLU A 8 -13.85 -7.62 -8.94
N LYS A 9 -14.20 -6.87 -9.99
CA LYS A 9 -14.20 -7.38 -11.38
C LYS A 9 -12.82 -7.79 -11.88
N GLN A 10 -11.76 -7.13 -11.41
CA GLN A 10 -10.38 -7.44 -11.76
C GLN A 10 -9.70 -8.41 -10.78
N GLN A 11 -10.43 -8.94 -9.80
CA GLN A 11 -9.89 -9.80 -8.74
C GLN A 11 -8.76 -9.16 -7.92
N LEU A 12 -8.72 -7.82 -7.85
CA LEU A 12 -7.91 -7.08 -6.89
C LEU A 12 -8.57 -7.21 -5.51
N ASN A 13 -8.00 -8.02 -4.65
CA ASN A 13 -8.64 -8.48 -3.41
C ASN A 13 -8.60 -7.50 -2.24
N ALA A 14 -7.88 -6.38 -2.38
CA ALA A 14 -7.77 -5.38 -1.32
C ALA A 14 -7.70 -3.95 -1.90
N TYR A 15 -8.20 -3.00 -1.11
CA TYR A 15 -8.11 -1.56 -1.37
C TYR A 15 -7.57 -0.85 -0.13
N ILE A 16 -6.40 -0.20 -0.25
CA ILE A 16 -5.83 0.61 0.84
C ILE A 16 -6.40 2.02 0.79
N TYR A 17 -7.10 2.40 1.85
CA TYR A 17 -7.54 3.76 2.07
C TYR A 17 -6.45 4.54 2.84
N ALA A 18 -5.64 5.29 2.11
CA ALA A 18 -4.49 6.04 2.64
C ALA A 18 -4.40 7.48 2.08
N PRO A 19 -5.44 8.31 2.16
CA PRO A 19 -5.46 9.64 1.54
C PRO A 19 -4.63 10.65 2.35
N LYS A 20 -3.39 10.93 1.93
CA LYS A 20 -2.50 11.91 2.61
C LYS A 20 -3.09 13.33 2.69
N VAL A 21 -4.09 13.66 1.87
CA VAL A 21 -4.82 14.93 1.91
C VAL A 21 -5.92 14.95 2.97
N ASP A 22 -6.31 13.80 3.52
CA ASP A 22 -7.25 13.72 4.64
C ASP A 22 -6.52 14.06 5.94
N PRO A 23 -6.91 15.15 6.63
CA PRO A 23 -6.22 15.53 7.87
C PRO A 23 -6.30 14.46 8.96
N TYR A 24 -7.39 13.69 9.04
CA TYR A 24 -7.60 12.67 10.07
C TYR A 24 -6.80 11.40 9.82
N HIS A 25 -6.30 11.20 8.61
CA HIS A 25 -5.34 10.17 8.27
C HIS A 25 -3.91 10.55 8.69
N ARG A 26 -3.53 11.85 8.67
CA ARG A 26 -2.14 12.30 8.85
C ARG A 26 -1.99 13.36 9.93
N ALA A 27 -2.26 14.63 9.65
CA ALA A 27 -1.95 15.75 10.54
C ALA A 27 -2.77 15.75 11.84
N LYS A 28 -3.99 15.25 11.81
CA LYS A 28 -4.94 15.16 12.93
C LYS A 28 -5.28 13.71 13.28
N TRP A 29 -4.31 12.83 13.12
CA TRP A 29 -4.55 11.40 13.28
C TRP A 29 -5.06 10.99 14.67
N ARG A 30 -4.78 11.78 15.71
CA ARG A 30 -5.30 11.55 17.07
C ARG A 30 -6.78 11.90 17.22
N GLU A 31 -7.30 12.79 16.34
CA GLU A 31 -8.70 13.21 16.41
C GLU A 31 -9.63 12.15 15.80
N PRO A 32 -10.84 11.95 16.36
CA PRO A 32 -11.84 11.11 15.72
C PRO A 32 -12.32 11.76 14.41
N TYR A 33 -12.77 10.93 13.49
CA TYR A 33 -13.44 11.44 12.29
C TYR A 33 -14.76 12.13 12.64
N PRO A 34 -15.11 13.26 11.98
CA PRO A 34 -16.41 13.88 12.14
C PRO A 34 -17.57 12.94 11.72
N PRO A 35 -18.79 13.10 12.27
CA PRO A 35 -19.90 12.19 12.00
C PRO A 35 -20.22 12.00 10.52
N ASN A 36 -20.16 13.07 9.71
CA ASN A 36 -20.39 12.98 8.26
C ASN A 36 -19.33 12.12 7.56
N LYS A 37 -18.04 12.23 7.96
CA LYS A 37 -16.96 11.41 7.44
C LYS A 37 -17.06 9.96 7.89
N MET A 38 -17.48 9.72 9.13
CA MET A 38 -17.78 8.37 9.63
C MET A 38 -18.87 7.70 8.79
N THR A 39 -19.92 8.44 8.41
CA THR A 39 -20.97 7.93 7.52
C THR A 39 -20.45 7.59 6.13
N GLU A 40 -19.59 8.45 5.55
CA GLU A 40 -18.94 8.18 4.26
C GLU A 40 -18.05 6.93 4.32
N LEU A 41 -17.23 6.80 5.37
CA LEU A 41 -16.36 5.64 5.58
C LEU A 41 -17.18 4.36 5.79
N ALA A 42 -18.24 4.40 6.59
CA ALA A 42 -19.12 3.26 6.79
C ALA A 42 -19.71 2.76 5.46
N HIS A 43 -20.11 3.68 4.57
CA HIS A 43 -20.62 3.32 3.25
C HIS A 43 -19.53 2.69 2.35
N LEU A 44 -18.32 3.23 2.36
CA LEU A 44 -17.18 2.66 1.61
C LEU A 44 -16.82 1.26 2.13
N ILE A 45 -16.71 1.09 3.44
CA ILE A 45 -16.39 -0.20 4.09
C ILE A 45 -17.47 -1.24 3.78
N GLN A 46 -18.74 -0.87 3.89
CA GLN A 46 -19.85 -1.77 3.55
C GLN A 46 -19.83 -2.15 2.08
N THR A 47 -19.55 -1.20 1.17
CA THR A 47 -19.46 -1.48 -0.26
C THR A 47 -18.30 -2.43 -0.56
N ALA A 48 -17.11 -2.19 0.00
CA ALA A 48 -15.96 -3.08 -0.16
C ALA A 48 -16.31 -4.51 0.29
N ARG A 49 -16.94 -4.65 1.46
CA ARG A 49 -17.38 -5.94 1.98
C ARG A 49 -18.36 -6.66 1.05
N LEU A 50 -19.35 -5.95 0.50
CA LEU A 50 -20.33 -6.51 -0.44
C LEU A 50 -19.71 -6.96 -1.76
N GLN A 51 -18.61 -6.31 -2.18
CA GLN A 51 -17.83 -6.65 -3.36
C GLN A 51 -16.74 -7.71 -3.08
N GLY A 52 -16.62 -8.20 -1.85
CA GLY A 52 -15.56 -9.15 -1.49
C GLY A 52 -14.14 -8.54 -1.51
N VAL A 53 -14.03 -7.20 -1.46
CA VAL A 53 -12.76 -6.47 -1.43
C VAL A 53 -12.41 -6.12 0.01
N ARG A 54 -11.21 -6.50 0.46
CA ARG A 54 -10.69 -6.14 1.78
C ARG A 54 -10.42 -4.64 1.83
N PHE A 55 -11.05 -3.95 2.76
CA PHE A 55 -10.83 -2.52 2.99
C PHE A 55 -9.73 -2.34 4.03
N VAL A 56 -8.52 -1.96 3.58
CA VAL A 56 -7.39 -1.70 4.47
C VAL A 56 -7.44 -0.24 4.90
N PHE A 57 -7.69 0.00 6.19
CA PHE A 57 -7.65 1.35 6.74
C PHE A 57 -6.23 1.70 7.20
N ALA A 58 -5.65 2.73 6.58
CA ALA A 58 -4.30 3.19 6.91
C ALA A 58 -4.30 4.49 7.71
N VAL A 59 -3.26 4.68 8.54
CA VAL A 59 -2.97 5.93 9.25
C VAL A 59 -1.48 6.26 9.10
N SER A 60 -1.14 7.53 8.86
CA SER A 60 0.24 8.04 8.77
C SER A 60 0.54 9.02 9.91
N PRO A 61 0.92 8.54 11.11
CA PRO A 61 1.07 9.39 12.30
C PRO A 61 2.42 10.11 12.38
N GLY A 62 3.35 9.84 11.45
CA GLY A 62 4.78 10.15 11.58
C GLY A 62 5.15 11.63 11.67
N LEU A 63 4.22 12.57 11.43
CA LEU A 63 4.55 14.01 11.48
C LEU A 63 4.83 14.52 12.91
N ASP A 64 4.19 13.94 13.92
CA ASP A 64 4.23 14.44 15.30
C ASP A 64 4.04 13.34 16.35
N ILE A 65 4.25 12.08 16.01
CA ILE A 65 4.13 10.96 16.92
C ILE A 65 5.26 10.93 17.94
N HIS A 66 4.93 10.52 19.18
CA HIS A 66 5.88 10.25 20.23
C HIS A 66 5.94 8.75 20.51
N PHE A 67 7.14 8.20 20.64
CA PHE A 67 7.33 6.77 20.88
C PHE A 67 7.58 6.44 22.36
N THR A 68 8.07 7.38 23.16
CA THR A 68 8.53 7.15 24.53
C THR A 68 7.80 8.01 25.56
N GLY A 69 7.92 7.60 26.83
CA GLY A 69 7.36 8.33 27.96
C GLY A 69 5.83 8.43 27.95
N PHE A 70 5.30 9.38 28.71
CA PHE A 70 3.86 9.58 28.84
C PHE A 70 3.18 10.03 27.54
N ALA A 71 3.89 10.84 26.73
CA ALA A 71 3.40 11.25 25.42
C ALA A 71 3.26 10.05 24.46
N GLY A 72 4.27 9.18 24.40
CA GLY A 72 4.21 7.96 23.59
C GLY A 72 3.11 7.01 24.02
N TYR A 73 2.87 6.86 25.32
CA TYR A 73 1.76 6.05 25.82
C TYR A 73 0.38 6.64 25.40
N LYS A 74 0.21 7.96 25.49
CA LYS A 74 -1.00 8.63 24.98
C LYS A 74 -1.21 8.42 23.48
N ASP A 75 -0.13 8.45 22.70
CA ASP A 75 -0.20 8.23 21.27
C ASP A 75 -0.61 6.80 20.90
N LYS A 76 -0.10 5.80 21.63
CA LYS A 76 -0.55 4.42 21.53
C LYS A 76 -2.05 4.28 21.76
N LEU A 77 -2.56 4.84 22.86
CA LEU A 77 -4.01 4.81 23.19
C LEU A 77 -4.86 5.58 22.16
N ALA A 78 -4.37 6.69 21.63
CA ALA A 78 -5.08 7.45 20.60
C ALA A 78 -5.20 6.66 19.29
N MET A 79 -4.14 5.95 18.91
CA MET A 79 -4.15 5.08 17.73
C MET A 79 -5.11 3.90 17.94
N GLU A 80 -4.99 3.18 19.05
CA GLU A 80 -5.89 2.06 19.38
C GLU A 80 -7.36 2.51 19.31
N LYS A 81 -7.69 3.66 19.91
CA LYS A 81 -9.04 4.21 19.86
C LYS A 81 -9.51 4.50 18.42
N LYS A 82 -8.64 5.03 17.57
CA LYS A 82 -8.96 5.28 16.16
C LYS A 82 -9.19 3.97 15.41
N LEU A 83 -8.33 2.98 15.58
CA LEU A 83 -8.48 1.68 14.93
C LEU A 83 -9.73 0.95 15.43
N SER A 84 -10.05 1.02 16.72
CA SER A 84 -11.28 0.45 17.31
C SER A 84 -12.53 1.04 16.68
N ALA A 85 -12.57 2.37 16.46
CA ALA A 85 -13.71 3.00 15.79
C ALA A 85 -13.89 2.50 14.34
N MET A 86 -12.82 2.19 13.64
CA MET A 86 -12.89 1.61 12.30
C MET A 86 -13.26 0.11 12.33
N TYR A 87 -12.75 -0.61 13.32
CA TYR A 87 -13.15 -2.00 13.57
C TYR A 87 -14.67 -2.13 13.80
N ASP A 88 -15.23 -1.23 14.59
CA ASP A 88 -16.69 -1.16 14.85
C ASP A 88 -17.50 -0.89 13.56
N LEU A 89 -16.92 -0.17 12.59
CA LEU A 89 -17.51 0.01 11.26
C LEU A 89 -17.35 -1.22 10.35
N GLY A 90 -16.58 -2.24 10.77
CA GLY A 90 -16.38 -3.47 10.01
C GLY A 90 -15.04 -3.62 9.31
N VAL A 91 -14.09 -2.71 9.53
CA VAL A 91 -12.70 -2.88 9.03
C VAL A 91 -12.04 -4.07 9.73
N ARG A 92 -11.31 -4.87 8.95
CA ARG A 92 -10.55 -6.05 9.42
C ARG A 92 -9.11 -6.06 8.97
N ASP A 93 -8.69 -5.03 8.25
CA ASP A 93 -7.35 -4.87 7.73
C ASP A 93 -6.84 -3.46 8.03
N PHE A 94 -5.68 -3.37 8.69
CA PHE A 94 -5.14 -2.10 9.17
C PHE A 94 -3.69 -1.91 8.73
N ALA A 95 -3.33 -0.64 8.50
CA ALA A 95 -1.97 -0.27 8.14
C ALA A 95 -1.52 1.00 8.89
N ILE A 96 -0.23 1.05 9.27
CA ILE A 96 0.42 2.24 9.84
C ILE A 96 1.61 2.57 8.97
N PHE A 97 1.66 3.80 8.44
CA PHE A 97 2.67 4.23 7.51
C PHE A 97 3.57 5.33 8.10
N PHE A 98 4.88 5.15 7.97
CA PHE A 98 5.91 6.09 8.41
C PHE A 98 6.74 6.65 7.25
N ASP A 99 6.23 6.53 6.03
CA ASP A 99 6.84 7.10 4.84
C ASP A 99 6.76 8.63 4.81
N ASP A 100 7.68 9.25 4.07
CA ASP A 100 7.73 10.70 3.84
C ASP A 100 7.80 11.55 5.12
N ILE A 101 8.55 11.11 6.11
CA ILE A 101 8.85 11.87 7.33
C ILE A 101 10.36 12.08 7.49
N LYS A 102 10.75 13.12 8.25
CA LYS A 102 12.16 13.49 8.43
C LYS A 102 12.82 12.72 9.57
N GLU A 103 12.08 12.49 10.65
CA GLU A 103 12.62 11.84 11.84
C GLU A 103 12.68 10.34 11.66
N LYS A 104 13.84 9.76 11.94
CA LYS A 104 14.13 8.35 11.77
C LYS A 104 14.40 7.70 13.14
N ASP A 105 13.34 7.14 13.75
CA ASP A 105 13.44 6.34 14.98
C ASP A 105 12.94 4.93 14.70
N GLY A 106 13.84 4.07 14.18
CA GLY A 106 13.48 2.71 13.78
C GLY A 106 12.97 1.86 14.92
N LYS A 107 13.67 1.91 16.07
CA LYS A 107 13.24 1.16 17.25
C LYS A 107 11.93 1.69 17.81
N GLY A 108 11.75 2.99 17.92
CA GLY A 108 10.51 3.58 18.42
C GLY A 108 9.30 3.25 17.54
N GLN A 109 9.47 3.27 16.22
CA GLN A 109 8.43 2.85 15.28
C GLN A 109 8.09 1.36 15.44
N ALA A 110 9.08 0.49 15.52
CA ALA A 110 8.87 -0.94 15.74
C ALA A 110 8.17 -1.23 17.07
N ASP A 111 8.63 -0.63 18.17
CA ASP A 111 8.01 -0.78 19.51
C ASP A 111 6.55 -0.28 19.53
N PHE A 112 6.23 0.76 18.77
CA PHE A 112 4.87 1.26 18.61
C PHE A 112 3.98 0.27 17.84
N LEU A 113 4.48 -0.27 16.73
CA LEU A 113 3.78 -1.27 15.93
C LEU A 113 3.56 -2.57 16.69
N ASN A 114 4.58 -3.06 17.40
CA ASN A 114 4.49 -4.26 18.25
C ASN A 114 3.44 -4.07 19.34
N TRP A 115 3.42 -2.89 19.98
CA TRP A 115 2.40 -2.59 20.98
C TRP A 115 0.99 -2.65 20.40
N LEU A 116 0.75 -2.07 19.20
CA LEU A 116 -0.53 -2.17 18.52
C LEU A 116 -0.86 -3.62 18.12
N ASN A 117 0.14 -4.35 17.67
CA ASN A 117 -0.02 -5.75 17.31
C ASN A 117 -0.50 -6.58 18.49
N ASP A 118 0.12 -6.41 19.68
CA ASP A 118 -0.24 -7.14 20.90
C ASP A 118 -1.57 -6.69 21.51
N HIS A 119 -1.85 -5.37 21.53
CA HIS A 119 -2.98 -4.81 22.27
C HIS A 119 -4.24 -4.63 21.42
N PHE A 120 -4.11 -4.60 20.09
CA PHE A 120 -5.24 -4.42 19.21
C PHE A 120 -5.37 -5.56 18.17
N ILE A 121 -4.33 -5.90 17.42
CA ILE A 121 -4.45 -6.87 16.30
C ILE A 121 -4.69 -8.28 16.87
N LYS A 122 -3.79 -8.78 17.71
CA LYS A 122 -3.83 -10.17 18.24
C LYS A 122 -5.01 -10.44 19.17
N VAL A 123 -5.60 -9.40 19.77
CA VAL A 123 -6.79 -9.56 20.63
C VAL A 123 -8.10 -9.68 19.84
N HIS A 124 -8.06 -9.40 18.53
CA HIS A 124 -9.20 -9.54 17.63
C HIS A 124 -8.89 -10.61 16.57
N PRO A 125 -9.34 -11.87 16.74
CA PRO A 125 -8.92 -13.00 15.90
C PRO A 125 -9.39 -12.91 14.44
N ASP A 126 -10.28 -11.98 14.12
CA ASP A 126 -10.81 -11.72 12.79
C ASP A 126 -10.08 -10.55 12.07
N ILE A 127 -9.04 -9.97 12.67
CA ILE A 127 -8.17 -8.97 12.05
C ILE A 127 -6.99 -9.67 11.36
N SER A 128 -6.67 -9.23 10.15
CA SER A 128 -5.48 -9.66 9.41
C SER A 128 -4.19 -9.09 10.03
N PRO A 129 -3.01 -9.67 9.73
CA PRO A 129 -1.73 -9.10 10.14
C PRO A 129 -1.61 -7.62 9.81
N LEU A 130 -1.03 -6.84 10.74
CA LEU A 130 -0.80 -5.41 10.56
C LEU A 130 0.15 -5.16 9.37
N ILE A 131 -0.14 -4.13 8.59
CA ILE A 131 0.69 -3.73 7.46
C ILE A 131 1.43 -2.44 7.82
N THR A 132 2.68 -2.30 7.41
CA THR A 132 3.45 -1.07 7.62
C THR A 132 4.34 -0.71 6.42
N VAL A 133 4.61 0.59 6.27
CA VAL A 133 5.67 1.14 5.43
C VAL A 133 6.62 1.89 6.36
N PRO A 134 7.90 1.51 6.47
CA PRO A 134 8.89 2.19 7.30
C PRO A 134 9.30 3.53 6.69
N THR A 135 10.07 4.35 7.41
CA THR A 135 10.58 5.62 6.89
C THR A 135 11.62 5.43 5.78
N GLU A 136 12.50 4.43 5.91
CA GLU A 136 13.40 4.00 4.85
C GLU A 136 12.74 2.83 4.10
N TYR A 137 11.97 3.12 3.05
CA TYR A 137 11.09 2.17 2.38
C TYR A 137 11.53 1.72 0.98
N PHE A 138 12.74 2.10 0.56
CA PHE A 138 13.31 1.61 -0.70
C PHE A 138 14.77 1.18 -0.52
N TYR A 139 15.24 0.25 -1.33
CA TYR A 139 16.50 -0.44 -1.13
C TYR A 139 17.70 0.50 -0.99
N GLN A 140 17.81 1.53 -1.84
CA GLN A 140 18.92 2.48 -1.79
C GLN A 140 18.89 3.39 -0.54
N ASP A 141 17.72 3.59 0.11
CA ASP A 141 17.65 4.37 1.36
C ASP A 141 17.86 3.48 2.60
N MET A 142 17.44 2.21 2.59
CA MET A 142 17.55 1.35 3.77
C MET A 142 18.94 0.78 4.03
N GLN A 143 19.84 0.84 3.05
CA GLN A 143 21.18 0.22 3.17
C GLN A 143 22.29 1.10 2.62
N GLU A 144 23.55 0.78 3.02
CA GLU A 144 24.78 1.30 2.46
C GLU A 144 25.81 0.16 2.36
N ASN A 145 26.38 -0.03 1.17
CA ASN A 145 27.38 -1.10 0.91
C ASN A 145 26.89 -2.51 1.30
N GLY A 146 25.60 -2.82 1.14
CA GLY A 146 25.02 -4.12 1.46
C GLY A 146 24.76 -4.36 2.96
N ILE A 147 24.79 -3.30 3.77
CA ILE A 147 24.52 -3.35 5.21
C ILE A 147 23.36 -2.40 5.51
N LEU A 148 22.39 -2.82 6.32
CA LEU A 148 21.30 -1.94 6.76
C LEU A 148 21.86 -0.73 7.49
N LYS A 149 21.33 0.44 7.15
CA LYS A 149 21.56 1.67 7.92
C LYS A 149 20.98 1.55 9.33
N PRO A 150 21.45 2.35 10.30
CA PRO A 150 21.02 2.23 11.69
C PRO A 150 19.51 2.21 11.90
N TYR A 151 18.78 3.10 11.21
CA TYR A 151 17.31 3.12 11.29
C TYR A 151 16.69 1.78 10.83
N SER A 152 17.03 1.33 9.62
CA SER A 152 16.49 0.09 9.06
C SER A 152 16.89 -1.16 9.85
N HIS A 153 18.13 -1.17 10.36
CA HIS A 153 18.62 -2.23 11.26
C HIS A 153 17.76 -2.30 12.54
N ASP A 154 17.62 -1.19 13.24
CA ASP A 154 16.90 -1.14 14.51
C ASP A 154 15.41 -1.45 14.34
N PHE A 155 14.81 -0.96 13.24
CA PHE A 155 13.43 -1.28 12.89
C PHE A 155 13.24 -2.76 12.60
N ALA A 156 14.05 -3.33 11.70
CA ALA A 156 13.94 -4.74 11.29
C ALA A 156 14.21 -5.71 12.45
N ALA A 157 15.20 -5.39 13.30
CA ALA A 157 15.58 -6.22 14.44
C ALA A 157 14.53 -6.21 15.57
N ALA A 158 13.81 -5.10 15.76
CA ALA A 158 12.84 -4.96 16.84
C ALA A 158 11.41 -5.36 16.41
N LEU A 159 11.06 -5.29 15.12
CA LEU A 159 9.71 -5.50 14.63
C LEU A 159 9.30 -6.97 14.66
N GLU A 160 8.12 -7.28 15.19
CA GLU A 160 7.54 -8.63 15.19
C GLU A 160 7.38 -9.19 13.77
N SER A 161 7.61 -10.49 13.63
CA SER A 161 7.70 -11.17 12.33
C SER A 161 6.38 -11.30 11.57
N ASP A 162 5.27 -11.24 12.27
CA ASP A 162 3.91 -11.32 11.71
C ASP A 162 3.39 -9.98 11.14
N ILE A 163 4.09 -8.88 11.36
CA ILE A 163 3.77 -7.58 10.77
C ILE A 163 4.32 -7.52 9.33
N LEU A 164 3.44 -7.28 8.35
CA LEU A 164 3.80 -7.17 6.94
C LEU A 164 4.48 -5.82 6.67
N VAL A 165 5.72 -5.86 6.20
CA VAL A 165 6.47 -4.66 5.77
C VAL A 165 6.42 -4.51 4.25
N LEU A 166 6.05 -3.32 3.78
CA LEU A 166 6.05 -2.98 2.36
C LEU A 166 7.25 -2.11 2.00
N TYR A 167 7.81 -2.33 0.80
CA TYR A 167 8.85 -1.48 0.22
C TYR A 167 8.57 -1.22 -1.27
N THR A 168 9.24 -0.23 -1.87
CA THR A 168 8.96 0.20 -3.25
C THR A 168 9.98 -0.30 -4.29
N GLY A 169 10.84 -1.24 -3.90
CA GLY A 169 11.94 -1.70 -4.75
C GLY A 169 13.22 -0.89 -4.55
N ASN A 170 13.99 -0.67 -5.60
CA ASN A 170 15.30 -0.02 -5.52
C ASN A 170 15.23 1.47 -5.21
N GLN A 171 14.17 2.14 -5.64
CA GLN A 171 13.91 3.58 -5.49
C GLN A 171 12.46 3.81 -5.06
N VAL A 172 12.08 5.09 -4.81
CA VAL A 172 10.68 5.48 -4.55
C VAL A 172 9.79 5.06 -5.72
N VAL A 173 10.22 5.37 -6.94
CA VAL A 173 9.60 4.88 -8.19
C VAL A 173 10.65 4.07 -8.91
N SER A 174 10.56 2.75 -8.80
CA SER A 174 11.52 1.84 -9.40
C SER A 174 11.16 1.51 -10.85
N ASP A 175 12.18 1.37 -11.71
CA ASP A 175 12.01 0.94 -13.11
C ASP A 175 11.70 -0.57 -13.22
N GLY A 176 11.99 -1.33 -12.16
CA GLY A 176 11.75 -2.76 -12.07
C GLY A 176 12.30 -3.33 -10.76
N ILE A 177 11.94 -4.57 -10.50
CA ILE A 177 12.48 -5.41 -9.42
C ILE A 177 12.67 -6.81 -9.99
N THR A 178 13.90 -7.32 -9.98
CA THR A 178 14.20 -8.71 -10.35
C THR A 178 13.99 -9.67 -9.17
N ASP A 179 13.84 -10.97 -9.46
CA ASP A 179 13.78 -12.01 -8.41
C ASP A 179 15.01 -11.96 -7.49
N ALA A 180 16.19 -11.67 -8.03
CA ALA A 180 17.42 -11.58 -7.26
C ALA A 180 17.45 -10.34 -6.34
N GLU A 181 16.95 -9.20 -6.81
CA GLU A 181 16.86 -7.97 -6.02
C GLU A 181 15.86 -8.10 -4.88
N LEU A 182 14.69 -8.71 -5.13
CA LEU A 182 13.72 -8.98 -4.07
C LEU A 182 14.31 -9.93 -3.03
N ALA A 183 14.93 -11.03 -3.44
CA ALA A 183 15.57 -11.97 -2.53
C ALA A 183 16.72 -11.34 -1.72
N ALA A 184 17.48 -10.42 -2.32
CA ALA A 184 18.53 -9.67 -1.61
C ALA A 184 17.94 -8.71 -0.57
N ALA A 185 16.83 -8.03 -0.89
CA ALA A 185 16.13 -7.16 0.04
C ALA A 185 15.53 -7.95 1.21
N ASP A 186 14.87 -9.09 0.94
CA ASP A 186 14.32 -9.99 1.95
C ASP A 186 15.40 -10.52 2.90
N HIS A 187 16.51 -10.96 2.34
CA HIS A 187 17.64 -11.45 3.13
C HIS A 187 18.24 -10.37 4.02
N LEU A 188 18.45 -9.18 3.47
CA LEU A 188 19.02 -8.05 4.18
C LEU A 188 18.10 -7.58 5.33
N TYR A 189 16.79 -7.55 5.08
CA TYR A 189 15.79 -7.14 6.06
C TYR A 189 15.39 -8.23 7.05
N GLY A 190 15.75 -9.50 6.77
CA GLY A 190 15.46 -10.66 7.60
C GLY A 190 14.00 -11.12 7.56
N ARG A 191 13.24 -10.74 6.54
CA ARG A 191 11.84 -11.17 6.31
C ARG A 191 11.42 -11.00 4.86
N ASN A 192 10.36 -11.69 4.46
CA ASN A 192 9.74 -11.49 3.16
C ASN A 192 9.01 -10.14 3.12
N LEU A 193 9.42 -9.26 2.23
CA LEU A 193 8.84 -7.94 2.03
C LEU A 193 7.67 -8.01 1.05
N GLY A 194 6.60 -7.25 1.33
CA GLY A 194 5.58 -6.95 0.33
C GLY A 194 6.01 -5.78 -0.55
N ILE A 195 5.41 -5.66 -1.72
CA ILE A 195 5.71 -4.59 -2.66
C ILE A 195 4.61 -3.54 -2.64
N TRP A 196 5.00 -2.28 -2.43
CA TRP A 196 4.21 -1.10 -2.78
C TRP A 196 4.72 -0.61 -4.14
N TRP A 197 4.01 -0.96 -5.20
CA TRP A 197 4.43 -0.62 -6.55
C TRP A 197 3.90 0.75 -6.97
N ASN A 198 4.80 1.73 -7.12
CA ASN A 198 4.46 3.09 -7.51
C ASN A 198 4.22 3.19 -9.04
N TYR A 199 3.23 2.43 -9.50
CA TYR A 199 2.69 2.45 -10.86
C TYR A 199 1.21 2.04 -10.80
N PRO A 200 0.31 2.69 -11.54
CA PRO A 200 0.51 3.78 -12.52
C PRO A 200 0.49 5.22 -11.95
N VAL A 201 0.80 5.45 -10.67
CA VAL A 201 0.85 6.80 -10.09
C VAL A 201 1.76 7.75 -10.90
N THR A 202 1.33 9.01 -11.05
CA THR A 202 2.07 10.04 -11.80
C THR A 202 2.08 11.40 -11.09
N ASP A 203 1.82 11.44 -9.80
CA ASP A 203 1.77 12.68 -9.00
C ASP A 203 3.13 13.39 -8.85
N TYR A 204 4.23 12.67 -9.11
CA TYR A 204 5.61 13.19 -9.13
C TYR A 204 6.03 13.75 -10.51
N MET A 205 5.20 13.60 -11.55
CA MET A 205 5.47 14.07 -12.92
C MET A 205 4.22 14.71 -13.51
N GLU A 206 4.17 16.04 -13.50
CA GLU A 206 3.12 16.78 -14.19
C GLU A 206 3.11 16.43 -15.68
N ASN A 207 1.94 16.32 -16.27
CA ASN A 207 1.73 16.00 -17.69
C ASN A 207 2.11 14.56 -18.13
N LYS A 208 2.37 13.63 -17.20
CA LYS A 208 2.55 12.21 -17.53
C LYS A 208 1.26 11.43 -17.28
N LEU A 209 0.92 10.55 -18.20
CA LEU A 209 -0.09 9.50 -18.02
C LEU A 209 0.59 8.14 -18.12
N ALA A 210 0.42 7.30 -17.11
CA ALA A 210 0.96 5.95 -17.07
C ALA A 210 -0.14 4.97 -17.54
N LEU A 211 -0.18 4.69 -18.82
CA LEU A 211 -1.24 3.92 -19.48
C LEU A 211 -0.75 2.56 -20.02
N GLY A 212 0.54 2.27 -19.93
CA GLY A 212 1.13 0.99 -20.31
C GLY A 212 0.83 -0.13 -19.30
N PRO A 213 1.30 -1.34 -19.57
CA PRO A 213 1.16 -2.45 -18.64
C PRO A 213 2.08 -2.29 -17.41
N VAL A 214 1.79 -3.05 -16.37
CA VAL A 214 2.74 -3.32 -15.29
C VAL A 214 3.85 -4.20 -15.87
N GLU A 215 5.10 -3.79 -15.71
CA GLU A 215 6.27 -4.49 -16.28
C GLU A 215 7.41 -4.59 -15.25
N ASN A 216 8.39 -5.44 -15.56
CA ASN A 216 9.66 -5.54 -14.84
C ASN A 216 9.51 -5.90 -13.35
N LEU A 217 8.53 -6.74 -13.01
CA LEU A 217 8.35 -7.28 -11.67
C LEU A 217 8.87 -8.72 -11.57
N PRO A 218 9.16 -9.23 -10.35
CA PRO A 218 9.67 -10.58 -10.15
C PRO A 218 8.72 -11.65 -10.71
N HIS A 219 9.28 -12.66 -11.40
CA HIS A 219 8.48 -13.73 -11.99
C HIS A 219 8.38 -14.97 -11.12
N LYS A 220 9.36 -15.21 -10.25
CA LYS A 220 9.49 -16.46 -9.48
C LYS A 220 9.40 -16.27 -7.97
N ALA A 221 9.61 -15.06 -7.50
CA ALA A 221 9.62 -14.78 -6.08
C ALA A 221 8.21 -14.90 -5.48
N GLN A 222 8.12 -15.57 -4.34
CA GLN A 222 6.91 -15.56 -3.53
C GLN A 222 6.93 -14.32 -2.64
N MET A 223 6.15 -13.33 -3.01
CA MET A 223 5.94 -12.14 -2.19
C MET A 223 4.63 -12.25 -1.39
N PRO A 224 4.57 -11.77 -0.15
CA PRO A 224 3.37 -11.87 0.68
C PRO A 224 2.22 -11.00 0.18
N ALA A 225 2.52 -9.88 -0.48
CA ALA A 225 1.54 -8.98 -1.09
C ALA A 225 2.20 -8.04 -2.10
N ILE A 226 1.39 -7.56 -3.05
CA ILE A 226 1.72 -6.43 -3.92
C ILE A 226 0.55 -5.46 -3.97
N PHE A 227 0.84 -4.15 -3.83
CA PHE A 227 -0.14 -3.08 -3.93
C PHE A 227 0.27 -2.11 -5.03
N PHE A 228 -0.64 -1.83 -5.95
CA PHE A 228 -0.43 -0.89 -7.05
C PHE A 228 -0.96 0.50 -6.66
N ASN A 229 -0.13 1.52 -6.79
CA ASN A 229 -0.50 2.90 -6.49
C ASN A 229 -1.07 3.57 -7.76
N PRO A 230 -2.38 3.91 -7.79
CA PRO A 230 -3.03 4.44 -9.00
C PRO A 230 -2.70 5.91 -9.24
N MET A 231 -2.97 6.38 -10.48
CA MET A 231 -3.02 7.82 -10.77
C MET A 231 -4.17 8.50 -10.02
N LYS A 232 -4.05 9.81 -9.80
CA LYS A 232 -5.15 10.66 -9.34
C LYS A 232 -6.37 10.57 -10.27
N HIS A 233 -6.16 10.29 -11.54
CA HIS A 233 -7.21 10.05 -12.53
C HIS A 233 -7.67 8.60 -12.48
N GLU A 234 -8.62 8.30 -11.61
CA GLU A 234 -9.13 6.94 -11.37
C GLU A 234 -9.50 6.20 -12.66
N GLN A 235 -10.27 6.83 -13.55
CA GLN A 235 -10.72 6.17 -14.79
C GLN A 235 -9.56 5.76 -15.70
N LEU A 236 -8.51 6.57 -15.80
CA LEU A 236 -7.33 6.24 -16.60
C LEU A 236 -6.47 5.14 -15.96
N SER A 237 -6.46 5.05 -14.63
CA SER A 237 -5.79 3.96 -13.91
C SER A 237 -6.37 2.60 -14.26
N LYS A 238 -7.65 2.53 -14.62
CA LYS A 238 -8.35 1.29 -15.02
C LYS A 238 -7.85 0.69 -16.35
N ILE A 239 -6.93 1.35 -17.02
CA ILE A 239 -6.23 0.83 -18.21
C ILE A 239 -5.01 0.00 -17.79
N ALA A 240 -4.23 0.48 -16.84
CA ALA A 240 -3.02 -0.19 -16.37
C ALA A 240 -3.29 -1.22 -15.25
N LEU A 241 -4.17 -0.93 -14.30
CA LEU A 241 -4.43 -1.78 -13.14
C LEU A 241 -4.88 -3.22 -13.46
N PRO A 242 -5.65 -3.52 -14.52
CA PRO A 242 -5.97 -4.91 -14.89
C PRO A 242 -4.72 -5.74 -15.16
N THR A 243 -3.67 -5.13 -15.73
CA THR A 243 -2.41 -5.84 -15.98
C THR A 243 -1.67 -6.18 -14.69
N GLY A 244 -1.78 -5.30 -13.68
CA GLY A 244 -1.28 -5.58 -12.32
C GLY A 244 -2.06 -6.72 -11.65
N ALA A 245 -3.37 -6.81 -11.87
CA ALA A 245 -4.18 -7.91 -11.38
C ALA A 245 -3.78 -9.24 -12.06
N ASP A 246 -3.65 -9.26 -13.38
CA ASP A 246 -3.21 -10.46 -14.12
C ASP A 246 -1.80 -10.90 -13.65
N TYR A 247 -0.86 -9.95 -13.44
CA TYR A 247 0.45 -10.25 -12.86
C TYR A 247 0.35 -10.85 -11.46
N ALA A 248 -0.44 -10.25 -10.56
CA ALA A 248 -0.56 -10.70 -9.18
C ALA A 248 -1.20 -12.10 -9.06
N LEU A 249 -2.07 -12.47 -10.01
CA LEU A 249 -2.70 -13.80 -10.06
C LEU A 249 -1.74 -14.89 -10.53
N ASP A 250 -0.89 -14.62 -11.52
CA ASP A 250 0.09 -15.57 -12.03
C ASP A 250 1.34 -14.85 -12.56
N PRO A 251 2.30 -14.48 -11.67
CA PRO A 251 3.54 -13.82 -12.08
C PRO A 251 4.39 -14.64 -13.06
N PHE A 252 4.22 -15.97 -13.04
CA PHE A 252 5.05 -16.89 -13.81
C PHE A 252 4.72 -16.89 -15.30
N SER A 253 3.43 -16.86 -15.63
CA SER A 253 2.94 -16.86 -17.01
C SER A 253 2.48 -15.49 -17.50
N TYR A 254 2.66 -14.45 -16.70
CA TYR A 254 2.26 -13.11 -17.04
C TYR A 254 2.99 -12.57 -18.28
N ASP A 255 2.21 -12.17 -19.29
CA ASP A 255 2.68 -11.45 -20.49
C ASP A 255 2.13 -10.01 -20.45
N PRO A 256 2.98 -9.00 -20.22
CA PRO A 256 2.55 -7.62 -20.10
C PRO A 256 1.80 -7.10 -21.34
N GLN A 257 2.31 -7.43 -22.52
CA GLN A 257 1.72 -6.93 -23.78
C GLN A 257 0.35 -7.55 -24.03
N GLN A 258 0.20 -8.85 -23.84
CA GLN A 258 -1.07 -9.56 -24.03
C GLN A 258 -2.12 -9.08 -23.03
N SER A 259 -1.74 -8.95 -21.74
CA SER A 259 -2.61 -8.45 -20.68
C SER A 259 -3.08 -7.02 -20.97
N TRP A 260 -2.17 -6.15 -21.45
CA TRP A 260 -2.49 -4.77 -21.77
C TRP A 260 -3.44 -4.64 -22.97
N GLU A 261 -3.25 -5.42 -24.02
CA GLU A 261 -4.15 -5.46 -25.16
C GLU A 261 -5.58 -5.84 -24.76
N LYS A 262 -5.71 -6.87 -23.92
CA LYS A 262 -6.99 -7.29 -23.34
C LYS A 262 -7.63 -6.19 -22.49
N ALA A 263 -6.83 -5.50 -21.65
CA ALA A 263 -7.30 -4.41 -20.82
C ALA A 263 -7.84 -3.23 -21.65
N ILE A 264 -7.15 -2.84 -22.72
CA ILE A 264 -7.58 -1.80 -23.65
C ILE A 264 -8.87 -2.18 -24.37
N GLU A 265 -8.97 -3.40 -24.88
CA GLU A 265 -10.19 -3.88 -25.55
C GLU A 265 -11.40 -3.85 -24.61
N THR A 266 -11.20 -4.25 -23.36
CA THR A 266 -12.25 -4.23 -22.34
C THR A 266 -12.66 -2.78 -22.00
N TYR A 267 -11.69 -1.88 -21.86
CA TYR A 267 -11.94 -0.47 -21.57
C TYR A 267 -12.66 0.23 -22.72
N ASP A 268 -12.22 0.01 -23.98
CA ASP A 268 -12.82 0.62 -25.17
C ASP A 268 -14.25 0.13 -25.38
N SER A 269 -14.51 -1.15 -25.20
CA SER A 269 -15.84 -1.71 -25.29
C SER A 269 -16.81 -1.14 -24.26
N ALA A 270 -16.32 -0.87 -23.05
CA ALA A 270 -17.11 -0.29 -21.96
C ALA A 270 -17.38 1.21 -22.17
N ALA A 271 -16.42 1.95 -22.75
CA ALA A 271 -16.51 3.39 -22.98
C ALA A 271 -17.37 3.77 -24.18
N ARG A 272 -17.60 2.85 -25.13
CA ARG A 272 -18.28 3.10 -26.43
C ARG A 272 -17.75 4.30 -27.22
N THR A 273 -16.45 4.62 -27.07
CA THR A 273 -15.82 5.80 -27.66
C THR A 273 -14.51 5.46 -28.37
N VAL A 274 -14.04 6.34 -29.20
CA VAL A 274 -12.84 6.35 -30.06
C VAL A 274 -11.81 5.23 -29.76
N PRO A 275 -11.30 4.51 -30.78
CA PRO A 275 -10.34 3.41 -30.61
C PRO A 275 -9.08 3.85 -29.84
N ILE A 276 -9.00 3.50 -28.59
CA ILE A 276 -7.90 3.85 -27.66
C ILE A 276 -6.55 3.32 -28.19
N ARG A 277 -6.52 2.17 -28.88
CA ARG A 277 -5.31 1.61 -29.50
C ARG A 277 -4.54 2.61 -30.37
N ARG A 278 -5.21 3.50 -31.10
CA ARG A 278 -4.54 4.49 -31.96
C ARG A 278 -3.89 5.63 -31.18
N THR A 279 -4.41 5.92 -29.99
CA THR A 279 -3.93 7.00 -29.13
C THR A 279 -2.70 6.59 -28.32
N PHE A 280 -2.63 5.32 -27.88
CA PHE A 280 -1.54 4.83 -27.02
C PHE A 280 -0.26 4.44 -27.78
N THR A 281 -0.34 4.09 -29.05
CA THR A 281 0.85 3.81 -29.89
C THR A 281 1.74 5.05 -30.09
N LEU A 282 1.23 6.25 -29.79
CA LEU A 282 1.96 7.53 -29.91
C LEU A 282 2.59 8.03 -28.60
N ILE A 283 2.38 7.32 -27.46
CA ILE A 283 2.80 7.78 -26.12
C ILE A 283 3.89 6.87 -25.51
N ARG A 284 4.52 6.02 -26.34
CA ARG A 284 5.70 5.25 -25.92
C ARG A 284 6.94 6.12 -25.79
#